data_f5995c78bf9ed41fff106ce05f909c35
#
_entry.id   f5995c78bf9ed41fff106ce05f909c35
#
_cell.length_a   1.000
_cell.length_b   1.000
_cell.length_c   1.000
_cell.angle_alpha   90.00
_cell.angle_beta   90.00
_cell.angle_gamma   90.00
#
_symmetry.space_group_name_H-M   'P 1'
#
loop_
_entity.id
_entity.type
_entity.pdbx_description
1 polymer ?
#
loop_
_entity_poly.entity_id
_entity_poly.type
_entity_poly.pdbx_seq_one_letter_code
_entity_poly.pdbx_strand_id
1 'polypeptide(L)'
;MNIAIIHTGFAKYVVYVLRQIKRTNPNSKIFLISDKEYKNYSKYSTFVDISAISSEDAKTFKEKYIHLGKSSPNYEMFCMLRWIILRDFMREYDIKECLHIDSDILIFSDLDNALKPFSNFKISLAHNLALTMHIKDIEILNEFSKYLLFKYTNENELNKLKDMYYKTDRATNGVAGSISDMDISREFFSNIKEPIGNLSEVVNDSIFDSAIVYGAPEFEMLKKGKYEMKKIFFENKEPFCNYTLNGENKKIKFHSLHLLTWTKLFIKRFSDYKDLNFNPYFINIYREITSFKSKVKKILANARL
;
A
#
# COMPACT_ATOMS: atom_id res chain seq x y z
N MET A 1 5.91 -17.22 -7.05
CA MET A 1 4.93 -16.29 -6.45
C MET A 1 4.26 -15.44 -7.52
N ASN A 2 2.96 -15.13 -7.40
CA ASN A 2 2.30 -14.06 -8.17
C ASN A 2 2.30 -12.77 -7.32
N ILE A 3 2.67 -11.65 -7.92
CA ILE A 3 2.75 -10.35 -7.24
C ILE A 3 1.87 -9.36 -8.02
N ALA A 4 0.89 -8.74 -7.36
CA ALA A 4 -0.02 -7.78 -7.96
C ALA A 4 0.21 -6.38 -7.39
N ILE A 5 0.34 -5.39 -8.28
CA ILE A 5 0.41 -3.97 -7.97
C ILE A 5 -0.71 -3.28 -8.73
N ILE A 6 -1.56 -2.54 -8.02
CA ILE A 6 -2.64 -1.75 -8.62
C ILE A 6 -2.27 -0.26 -8.50
N HIS A 7 -2.21 0.43 -9.64
CA HIS A 7 -1.81 1.85 -9.66
C HIS A 7 -2.48 2.60 -10.82
N THR A 8 -2.84 3.85 -10.61
CA THR A 8 -3.37 4.73 -11.65
C THR A 8 -2.54 6.01 -11.78
N GLY A 9 -2.52 6.57 -12.98
CA GLY A 9 -1.67 7.71 -13.33
C GLY A 9 -0.20 7.34 -13.46
N PHE A 10 0.62 8.23 -13.96
CA PHE A 10 2.04 8.01 -14.12
C PHE A 10 2.84 8.46 -12.89
N ALA A 11 3.62 7.53 -12.32
CA ALA A 11 4.59 7.82 -11.28
C ALA A 11 5.92 7.09 -11.56
N LYS A 12 6.98 7.88 -11.77
CA LYS A 12 8.32 7.34 -12.12
C LYS A 12 8.85 6.33 -11.10
N TYR A 13 8.48 6.49 -9.84
CA TYR A 13 8.95 5.58 -8.78
C TYR A 13 8.43 4.16 -8.95
N VAL A 14 7.26 3.94 -9.57
CA VAL A 14 6.71 2.60 -9.84
C VAL A 14 7.69 1.75 -10.66
N VAL A 15 8.40 2.38 -11.59
CA VAL A 15 9.42 1.68 -12.40
C VAL A 15 10.56 1.15 -11.53
N TYR A 16 10.97 1.89 -10.52
CA TYR A 16 12.01 1.44 -9.58
C TYR A 16 11.52 0.30 -8.69
N VAL A 17 10.25 0.35 -8.28
CA VAL A 17 9.60 -0.73 -7.53
C VAL A 17 9.55 -2.01 -8.37
N LEU A 18 9.01 -1.96 -9.59
CA LEU A 18 8.95 -3.11 -10.50
C LEU A 18 10.34 -3.71 -10.79
N ARG A 19 11.33 -2.84 -11.05
CA ARG A 19 12.72 -3.25 -11.26
C ARG A 19 13.29 -3.96 -10.03
N GLN A 20 13.01 -3.46 -8.83
CA GLN A 20 13.49 -4.04 -7.58
C GLN A 20 12.87 -5.41 -7.34
N ILE A 21 11.55 -5.54 -7.50
CA ILE A 21 10.86 -6.82 -7.35
C ILE A 21 11.42 -7.85 -8.35
N LYS A 22 11.57 -7.48 -9.62
CA LYS A 22 12.12 -8.39 -10.64
C LYS A 22 13.54 -8.83 -10.34
N ARG A 23 14.33 -8.00 -9.67
CA ARG A 23 15.71 -8.31 -9.27
C ARG A 23 15.77 -9.31 -8.12
N THR A 24 14.92 -9.15 -7.12
CA THR A 24 14.89 -10.01 -5.93
C THR A 24 14.03 -11.26 -6.11
N ASN A 25 13.11 -11.24 -7.07
CA ASN A 25 12.17 -12.32 -7.36
C ASN A 25 12.11 -12.59 -8.89
N PRO A 26 13.22 -13.06 -9.51
CA PRO A 26 13.31 -13.20 -10.97
C PRO A 26 12.32 -14.20 -11.56
N ASN A 27 11.91 -15.21 -10.80
CA ASN A 27 11.00 -16.27 -11.21
C ASN A 27 9.52 -15.94 -10.92
N SER A 28 9.23 -14.87 -10.19
CA SER A 28 7.87 -14.47 -9.88
C SER A 28 7.19 -13.82 -11.09
N LYS A 29 5.87 -14.05 -11.21
CA LYS A 29 5.00 -13.34 -12.15
C LYS A 29 4.57 -12.02 -11.49
N ILE A 30 4.97 -10.91 -12.08
CA ILE A 30 4.66 -9.57 -11.56
C ILE A 30 3.59 -8.97 -12.47
N PHE A 31 2.46 -8.58 -11.91
CA PHE A 31 1.36 -7.94 -12.61
C PHE A 31 1.26 -6.47 -12.19
N LEU A 32 1.25 -5.59 -13.16
CA LEU A 32 0.92 -4.19 -12.97
C LEU A 32 -0.47 -3.94 -13.56
N ILE A 33 -1.46 -3.83 -12.70
CA ILE A 33 -2.84 -3.53 -13.05
C ILE A 33 -2.96 -2.01 -13.04
N SER A 34 -3.05 -1.41 -14.23
CA SER A 34 -2.96 0.05 -14.32
C SER A 34 -3.59 0.56 -15.62
N ASP A 35 -3.52 1.87 -15.84
CA ASP A 35 -3.94 2.50 -17.07
C ASP A 35 -2.88 2.35 -18.19
N LYS A 36 -3.21 2.80 -19.40
CA LYS A 36 -2.41 2.54 -20.63
C LYS A 36 -1.01 3.16 -20.61
N GLU A 37 -0.73 4.09 -19.70
CA GLU A 37 0.57 4.79 -19.65
C GLU A 37 1.75 3.88 -19.28
N TYR A 38 1.46 2.71 -18.66
CA TYR A 38 2.49 1.77 -18.21
C TYR A 38 2.87 0.67 -19.24
N LYS A 39 2.26 0.63 -20.41
CA LYS A 39 2.56 -0.41 -21.43
C LYS A 39 4.04 -0.52 -21.81
N ASN A 40 4.79 0.58 -21.74
CA ASN A 40 6.21 0.62 -22.13
C ASN A 40 7.16 -0.01 -21.09
N TYR A 41 6.64 -0.50 -19.94
CA TYR A 41 7.44 -1.09 -18.88
C TYR A 41 7.29 -2.62 -18.75
N SER A 42 6.81 -3.26 -19.80
CA SER A 42 6.54 -4.71 -19.89
C SER A 42 7.75 -5.61 -19.58
N LYS A 43 8.98 -5.08 -19.69
CA LYS A 43 10.20 -5.86 -19.35
C LYS A 43 10.33 -6.23 -17.88
N TYR A 44 9.57 -5.57 -16.97
CA TYR A 44 9.61 -5.85 -15.54
C TYR A 44 8.33 -6.52 -15.03
N SER A 45 7.21 -6.38 -15.73
CA SER A 45 5.91 -6.88 -15.31
C SER A 45 5.00 -7.16 -16.48
N THR A 46 4.02 -8.05 -16.29
CA THR A 46 2.88 -8.18 -17.19
C THR A 46 1.94 -7.01 -16.90
N PHE A 47 1.68 -6.20 -17.93
CA PHE A 47 0.69 -5.13 -17.86
C PHE A 47 -0.71 -5.71 -18.00
N VAL A 48 -1.61 -5.28 -17.11
CA VAL A 48 -3.04 -5.56 -17.18
C VAL A 48 -3.77 -4.23 -17.23
N ASP A 49 -4.56 -4.01 -18.27
CA ASP A 49 -5.37 -2.78 -18.39
C ASP A 49 -6.48 -2.81 -17.34
N ILE A 50 -6.43 -1.88 -16.41
CA ILE A 50 -7.41 -1.80 -15.31
C ILE A 50 -8.85 -1.66 -15.82
N SER A 51 -9.04 -1.07 -17.01
CA SER A 51 -10.36 -0.91 -17.63
C SER A 51 -10.95 -2.22 -18.15
N ALA A 52 -10.11 -3.23 -18.39
CA ALA A 52 -10.55 -4.56 -18.79
C ALA A 52 -11.12 -5.33 -17.60
N ILE A 53 -10.68 -5.03 -16.38
CA ILE A 53 -11.18 -5.67 -15.16
C ILE A 53 -12.39 -4.88 -14.66
N SER A 54 -13.58 -5.29 -15.05
CA SER A 54 -14.83 -4.63 -14.67
C SER A 54 -15.90 -5.64 -14.30
N SER A 55 -16.37 -5.60 -13.07
CA SER A 55 -17.50 -6.39 -12.59
C SER A 55 -18.70 -5.50 -12.28
N GLU A 56 -19.86 -6.12 -12.11
CA GLU A 56 -21.07 -5.44 -11.64
C GLU A 56 -20.87 -4.84 -10.24
N ASP A 57 -20.12 -5.52 -9.37
CA ASP A 57 -19.75 -5.02 -8.04
C ASP A 57 -18.94 -3.72 -8.14
N ALA A 58 -17.98 -3.66 -9.06
CA ALA A 58 -17.15 -2.47 -9.27
C ALA A 58 -17.97 -1.27 -9.81
N LYS A 59 -18.93 -1.53 -10.69
CA LYS A 59 -19.86 -0.50 -11.19
C LYS A 59 -20.78 -0.02 -10.07
N THR A 60 -21.43 -0.93 -9.36
CA THR A 60 -22.31 -0.61 -8.23
C THR A 60 -21.57 0.18 -7.16
N PHE A 61 -20.34 -0.20 -6.84
CA PHE A 61 -19.54 0.55 -5.87
C PHE A 61 -19.30 1.99 -6.33
N LYS A 62 -18.90 2.21 -7.59
CA LYS A 62 -18.67 3.56 -8.13
C LYS A 62 -19.91 4.43 -8.07
N GLU A 63 -21.10 3.85 -8.36
CA GLU A 63 -22.39 4.56 -8.33
C GLU A 63 -22.84 4.91 -6.92
N LYS A 64 -22.56 4.03 -5.94
CA LYS A 64 -23.00 4.18 -4.55
C LYS A 64 -21.97 4.89 -3.66
N TYR A 65 -20.75 5.07 -4.13
CA TYR A 65 -19.70 5.69 -3.34
C TYR A 65 -20.05 7.13 -2.94
N ILE A 66 -19.96 7.40 -1.66
CA ILE A 66 -20.07 8.75 -1.08
C ILE A 66 -18.73 9.10 -0.46
N HIS A 67 -18.18 10.22 -0.89
CA HIS A 67 -16.90 10.70 -0.37
C HIS A 67 -17.08 11.32 1.03
N LEU A 68 -16.39 10.73 2.01
CA LEU A 68 -16.39 11.16 3.41
C LEU A 68 -14.96 11.55 3.80
N GLY A 69 -14.52 12.74 3.36
CA GLY A 69 -13.15 13.18 3.60
C GLY A 69 -12.80 14.51 2.95
N LYS A 70 -11.56 14.94 3.17
CA LYS A 70 -10.94 16.13 2.56
C LYS A 70 -9.84 15.80 1.54
N SER A 71 -9.62 14.51 1.26
CA SER A 71 -8.74 14.05 0.18
C SER A 71 -9.39 14.24 -1.19
N SER A 72 -8.74 13.80 -2.26
CA SER A 72 -9.36 13.74 -3.58
C SER A 72 -10.42 12.63 -3.62
N PRO A 73 -11.70 12.92 -3.96
CA PRO A 73 -12.76 11.91 -4.04
C PRO A 73 -12.40 10.73 -4.95
N ASN A 74 -11.82 11.02 -6.13
CA ASN A 74 -11.41 9.98 -7.08
C ASN A 74 -10.28 9.11 -6.54
N TYR A 75 -9.37 9.68 -5.75
CA TYR A 75 -8.28 8.92 -5.14
C TYR A 75 -8.78 7.98 -4.05
N GLU A 76 -9.61 8.47 -3.13
CA GLU A 76 -10.18 7.64 -2.06
C GLU A 76 -11.10 6.55 -2.60
N MET A 77 -11.95 6.90 -3.58
CA MET A 77 -12.78 5.91 -4.28
C MET A 77 -11.91 4.82 -4.91
N PHE A 78 -10.80 5.19 -5.55
CA PHE A 78 -9.87 4.23 -6.14
C PHE A 78 -9.21 3.34 -5.08
N CYS A 79 -8.78 3.91 -3.94
CA CYS A 79 -8.19 3.14 -2.85
C CYS A 79 -9.14 2.05 -2.34
N MET A 80 -10.44 2.31 -2.28
CA MET A 80 -11.44 1.32 -1.91
C MET A 80 -11.74 0.33 -3.05
N LEU A 81 -11.93 0.85 -4.25
CA LEU A 81 -12.28 0.05 -5.43
C LEU A 81 -11.21 -0.98 -5.78
N ARG A 82 -9.94 -0.71 -5.47
CA ARG A 82 -8.81 -1.62 -5.79
C ARG A 82 -8.98 -3.03 -5.23
N TRP A 83 -9.73 -3.20 -4.14
CA TRP A 83 -9.97 -4.52 -3.52
C TRP A 83 -10.94 -5.36 -4.34
N ILE A 84 -11.96 -4.74 -4.90
CA ILE A 84 -12.87 -5.38 -5.86
C ILE A 84 -12.09 -5.72 -7.15
N ILE A 85 -11.28 -4.80 -7.65
CA ILE A 85 -10.42 -5.01 -8.82
C ILE A 85 -9.43 -6.15 -8.60
N LEU A 86 -8.79 -6.23 -7.42
CA LEU A 86 -7.85 -7.31 -7.09
C LEU A 86 -8.54 -8.67 -7.09
N ARG A 87 -9.71 -8.76 -6.46
CA ARG A 87 -10.53 -9.99 -6.47
C ARG A 87 -10.88 -10.42 -7.90
N ASP A 88 -11.37 -9.48 -8.71
CA ASP A 88 -11.82 -9.76 -10.06
C ASP A 88 -10.64 -10.16 -10.95
N PHE A 89 -9.49 -9.48 -10.81
CA PHE A 89 -8.24 -9.86 -11.45
C PHE A 89 -7.81 -11.30 -11.08
N MET A 90 -7.80 -11.64 -9.79
CA MET A 90 -7.41 -12.99 -9.37
C MET A 90 -8.33 -14.07 -9.94
N ARG A 91 -9.64 -13.78 -10.05
CA ARG A 91 -10.63 -14.69 -10.67
C ARG A 91 -10.42 -14.84 -12.18
N GLU A 92 -10.29 -13.73 -12.90
CA GLU A 92 -10.15 -13.71 -14.36
C GLU A 92 -8.87 -14.41 -14.82
N TYR A 93 -7.78 -14.25 -14.06
CA TYR A 93 -6.47 -14.84 -14.38
C TYR A 93 -6.22 -16.17 -13.67
N ASP A 94 -7.21 -16.77 -13.02
CA ASP A 94 -7.12 -18.03 -12.24
C ASP A 94 -5.94 -18.06 -11.25
N ILE A 95 -5.73 -16.95 -10.55
CA ILE A 95 -4.64 -16.79 -9.59
C ILE A 95 -5.13 -17.27 -8.22
N LYS A 96 -4.54 -18.36 -7.73
CA LYS A 96 -4.91 -18.97 -6.44
C LYS A 96 -4.18 -18.33 -5.26
N GLU A 97 -2.95 -17.90 -5.48
CA GLU A 97 -2.09 -17.29 -4.46
C GLU A 97 -1.45 -16.02 -5.03
N CYS A 98 -1.54 -14.91 -4.28
CA CYS A 98 -1.05 -13.61 -4.68
C CYS A 98 -0.51 -12.80 -3.50
N LEU A 99 0.63 -12.14 -3.68
CA LEU A 99 1.05 -11.04 -2.82
C LEU A 99 0.64 -9.74 -3.49
N HIS A 100 -0.34 -9.03 -2.89
CA HIS A 100 -0.62 -7.64 -3.25
C HIS A 100 0.26 -6.70 -2.43
N ILE A 101 0.84 -5.71 -3.09
CA ILE A 101 1.61 -4.63 -2.45
C ILE A 101 1.22 -3.28 -3.04
N ASP A 102 1.29 -2.25 -2.22
CA ASP A 102 1.16 -0.87 -2.70
C ASP A 102 2.33 -0.50 -3.61
N SER A 103 2.07 0.39 -4.55
CA SER A 103 3.03 0.77 -5.61
C SER A 103 4.27 1.52 -5.13
N ASP A 104 4.36 1.82 -3.84
CA ASP A 104 5.48 2.47 -3.15
C ASP A 104 6.19 1.56 -2.14
N ILE A 105 6.01 0.25 -2.29
CA ILE A 105 6.71 -0.78 -1.50
C ILE A 105 7.85 -1.38 -2.31
N LEU A 106 9.06 -1.33 -1.74
CA LEU A 106 10.25 -2.01 -2.28
C LEU A 106 10.40 -3.38 -1.62
N ILE A 107 10.62 -4.43 -2.42
CA ILE A 107 10.87 -5.80 -1.94
C ILE A 107 12.36 -6.12 -2.04
N PHE A 108 12.96 -6.61 -0.94
CA PHE A 108 14.40 -6.89 -0.85
C PHE A 108 14.73 -8.36 -0.65
N SER A 109 13.73 -9.20 -0.36
CA SER A 109 13.92 -10.63 -0.16
C SER A 109 13.28 -11.46 -1.26
N ASP A 110 13.74 -12.70 -1.39
CA ASP A 110 13.02 -13.75 -2.08
C ASP A 110 11.74 -14.05 -1.30
N LEU A 111 10.59 -13.85 -1.95
CA LEU A 111 9.28 -13.92 -1.31
C LEU A 111 8.85 -15.37 -1.00
N ASP A 112 9.27 -16.33 -1.81
CA ASP A 112 8.93 -17.73 -1.57
C ASP A 112 9.56 -18.22 -0.24
N ASN A 113 10.71 -17.65 0.16
CA ASN A 113 11.33 -17.90 1.46
C ASN A 113 10.78 -17.00 2.58
N ALA A 114 10.62 -15.70 2.31
CA ALA A 114 10.19 -14.73 3.32
C ALA A 114 8.76 -14.99 3.83
N LEU A 115 7.89 -15.60 3.02
CA LEU A 115 6.50 -15.90 3.37
C LEU A 115 6.30 -17.30 3.99
N LYS A 116 7.34 -18.17 4.05
CA LYS A 116 7.23 -19.49 4.68
C LYS A 116 6.67 -19.48 6.10
N PRO A 117 7.08 -18.55 7.00
CA PRO A 117 6.52 -18.51 8.36
C PRO A 117 5.01 -18.28 8.41
N PHE A 118 4.46 -17.72 7.34
CA PHE A 118 3.03 -17.38 7.21
C PHE A 118 2.25 -18.41 6.38
N SER A 119 2.86 -19.55 6.04
CA SER A 119 2.26 -20.56 5.13
C SER A 119 0.97 -21.20 5.66
N ASN A 120 0.74 -21.21 6.97
CA ASN A 120 -0.45 -21.78 7.60
C ASN A 120 -1.65 -20.82 7.60
N PHE A 121 -1.46 -19.54 7.25
CA PHE A 121 -2.53 -18.59 7.19
C PHE A 121 -3.11 -18.52 5.77
N LYS A 122 -4.43 -18.43 5.66
CA LYS A 122 -5.12 -18.20 4.39
C LYS A 122 -4.93 -16.76 3.89
N ILE A 123 -4.73 -15.84 4.83
CA ILE A 123 -4.40 -14.46 4.56
C ILE A 123 -3.39 -13.93 5.57
N SER A 124 -2.46 -13.08 5.14
CA SER A 124 -1.52 -12.40 6.02
C SER A 124 -1.41 -10.93 5.64
N LEU A 125 -1.40 -10.05 6.62
CA LEU A 125 -1.49 -8.60 6.44
C LEU A 125 -0.39 -7.87 7.20
N ALA A 126 0.03 -6.71 6.71
CA ALA A 126 0.85 -5.79 7.48
C ALA A 126 -0.05 -4.94 8.40
N HIS A 127 0.04 -5.14 9.73
CA HIS A 127 -0.73 -4.42 10.77
C HIS A 127 -2.26 -4.47 10.62
N ASN A 128 -2.83 -5.58 10.18
CA ASN A 128 -4.27 -5.69 9.86
C ASN A 128 -4.74 -4.60 8.86
N LEU A 129 -3.81 -4.08 8.08
CA LEU A 129 -4.07 -3.11 7.02
C LEU A 129 -3.76 -3.77 5.68
N ALA A 130 -4.61 -3.51 4.74
CA ALA A 130 -4.51 -4.07 3.40
C ALA A 130 -3.42 -3.39 2.52
N LEU A 131 -2.27 -2.99 3.10
CA LEU A 131 -1.16 -2.33 2.40
C LEU A 131 -0.23 -3.34 1.71
N THR A 132 0.13 -4.39 2.46
CA THR A 132 0.80 -5.60 1.98
C THR A 132 -0.09 -6.76 2.39
N MET A 133 -0.56 -7.52 1.42
CA MET A 133 -1.52 -8.61 1.65
C MET A 133 -1.09 -9.85 0.90
N HIS A 134 -0.75 -10.91 1.63
CA HIS A 134 -0.53 -12.24 1.08
C HIS A 134 -1.83 -13.03 1.13
N ILE A 135 -2.39 -13.36 -0.02
CA ILE A 135 -3.69 -14.00 -0.21
C ILE A 135 -3.44 -15.43 -0.70
N LYS A 136 -3.85 -16.43 0.07
CA LYS A 136 -3.82 -17.86 -0.28
C LYS A 136 -5.21 -18.43 -0.47
N ASP A 137 -6.23 -17.72 0.03
CA ASP A 137 -7.63 -18.08 -0.17
C ASP A 137 -8.40 -16.85 -0.69
N ILE A 138 -8.81 -16.92 -1.94
CA ILE A 138 -9.53 -15.83 -2.61
C ILE A 138 -10.90 -15.57 -1.97
N GLU A 139 -11.48 -16.54 -1.26
CA GLU A 139 -12.80 -16.36 -0.64
C GLU A 139 -12.77 -15.28 0.45
N ILE A 140 -11.66 -15.15 1.20
CA ILE A 140 -11.52 -14.07 2.18
C ILE A 140 -11.52 -12.70 1.49
N LEU A 141 -10.82 -12.56 0.35
CA LEU A 141 -10.85 -11.33 -0.44
C LEU A 141 -12.24 -11.07 -1.04
N ASN A 142 -12.95 -12.14 -1.40
CA ASN A 142 -14.34 -12.04 -1.86
C ASN A 142 -15.28 -11.54 -0.76
N GLU A 143 -15.15 -12.08 0.44
CA GLU A 143 -15.92 -11.61 1.61
C GLU A 143 -15.58 -10.15 1.94
N PHE A 144 -14.32 -9.77 1.91
CA PHE A 144 -13.91 -8.38 2.12
C PHE A 144 -14.49 -7.44 1.06
N SER A 145 -14.46 -7.85 -0.21
CA SER A 145 -15.04 -7.06 -1.31
C SER A 145 -16.55 -6.89 -1.15
N LYS A 146 -17.26 -7.93 -0.75
CA LYS A 146 -18.69 -7.88 -0.45
C LYS A 146 -18.99 -6.98 0.76
N TYR A 147 -18.14 -7.08 1.80
CA TYR A 147 -18.27 -6.22 2.97
C TYR A 147 -18.08 -4.74 2.62
N LEU A 148 -17.06 -4.43 1.84
CA LEU A 148 -16.83 -3.08 1.35
C LEU A 148 -18.04 -2.55 0.56
N LEU A 149 -18.59 -3.34 -0.34
CA LEU A 149 -19.79 -2.99 -1.11
C LEU A 149 -20.99 -2.77 -0.18
N PHE A 150 -21.18 -3.65 0.79
CA PHE A 150 -22.26 -3.57 1.79
C PHE A 150 -22.21 -2.26 2.58
N LYS A 151 -21.02 -1.78 2.97
CA LYS A 151 -20.86 -0.49 3.68
C LYS A 151 -21.43 0.70 2.92
N TYR A 152 -21.44 0.66 1.59
CA TYR A 152 -21.91 1.76 0.74
C TYR A 152 -23.31 1.53 0.13
N THR A 153 -23.81 0.30 0.12
CA THR A 153 -25.11 -0.04 -0.45
C THR A 153 -26.20 -0.19 0.60
N ASN A 154 -25.85 -0.54 1.83
CA ASN A 154 -26.79 -0.63 2.95
C ASN A 154 -26.90 0.73 3.64
N GLU A 155 -28.12 1.27 3.73
CA GLU A 155 -28.38 2.60 4.27
C GLU A 155 -27.91 2.76 5.73
N ASN A 156 -28.12 1.74 6.57
CA ASN A 156 -27.70 1.77 7.97
C ASN A 156 -26.18 1.81 8.10
N GLU A 157 -25.47 1.00 7.33
CA GLU A 157 -24.00 0.98 7.34
C GLU A 157 -23.40 2.29 6.80
N LEU A 158 -23.99 2.82 5.72
CA LEU A 158 -23.59 4.12 5.18
C LEU A 158 -23.81 5.25 6.20
N ASN A 159 -24.92 5.21 6.94
CA ASN A 159 -25.17 6.19 8.00
C ASN A 159 -24.16 6.05 9.16
N LYS A 160 -23.72 4.83 9.52
CA LYS A 160 -22.62 4.64 10.48
C LYS A 160 -21.31 5.29 10.00
N LEU A 161 -20.95 5.15 8.71
CA LEU A 161 -19.78 5.81 8.14
C LEU A 161 -19.90 7.33 8.18
N LYS A 162 -21.08 7.89 7.85
CA LYS A 162 -21.37 9.33 7.96
C LYS A 162 -21.25 9.80 9.41
N ASP A 163 -21.83 9.06 10.35
CA ASP A 163 -21.76 9.38 11.77
C ASP A 163 -20.30 9.34 12.27
N MET A 164 -19.52 8.33 11.89
CA MET A 164 -18.11 8.24 12.19
C MET A 164 -17.34 9.46 11.67
N TYR A 165 -17.68 9.97 10.49
CA TYR A 165 -17.02 11.13 9.91
C TYR A 165 -17.48 12.46 10.51
N TYR A 166 -18.80 12.69 10.61
CA TYR A 166 -19.36 14.00 10.98
C TYR A 166 -19.56 14.20 12.49
N LYS A 167 -19.81 13.14 13.25
CA LYS A 167 -20.06 13.23 14.72
C LYS A 167 -18.81 13.04 15.57
N THR A 168 -17.65 12.81 14.95
CA THR A 168 -16.36 12.75 15.63
C THR A 168 -15.49 13.94 15.18
N ASP A 169 -14.28 14.03 15.71
CA ASP A 169 -13.28 15.04 15.30
C ASP A 169 -12.69 14.80 13.90
N ARG A 170 -13.05 13.70 13.23
CA ARG A 170 -12.51 13.34 11.90
C ARG A 170 -12.75 14.43 10.86
N ALA A 171 -13.94 15.04 10.81
CA ALA A 171 -14.24 16.11 9.86
C ALA A 171 -13.33 17.35 10.04
N THR A 172 -12.76 17.56 11.24
CA THR A 172 -11.85 18.66 11.55
C THR A 172 -10.38 18.30 11.30
N ASN A 173 -10.03 17.00 11.26
CA ASN A 173 -8.65 16.49 11.14
C ASN A 173 -8.11 16.49 9.70
N GLY A 174 -8.71 17.22 8.79
CA GLY A 174 -8.24 17.35 7.41
C GLY A 174 -8.29 16.01 6.66
N VAL A 175 -7.25 15.74 5.85
CA VAL A 175 -7.15 14.50 5.06
C VAL A 175 -7.03 13.26 5.95
N ALA A 176 -6.33 13.37 7.09
CA ALA A 176 -6.14 12.26 8.02
C ALA A 176 -7.44 11.77 8.68
N GLY A 177 -8.49 12.62 8.71
CA GLY A 177 -9.81 12.24 9.19
C GLY A 177 -10.72 11.60 8.16
N SER A 178 -10.31 11.49 6.89
CA SER A 178 -11.13 10.86 5.84
C SER A 178 -11.42 9.40 6.17
N ILE A 179 -12.62 8.93 5.81
CA ILE A 179 -12.95 7.50 5.83
C ILE A 179 -12.22 6.85 4.65
N SER A 180 -11.36 5.90 4.97
CA SER A 180 -10.47 5.24 4.01
C SER A 180 -10.70 3.72 3.95
N ASP A 181 -10.11 3.08 2.96
CA ASP A 181 -10.07 1.62 2.87
C ASP A 181 -9.38 0.97 4.08
N MET A 182 -8.47 1.69 4.75
CA MET A 182 -7.81 1.23 5.98
C MET A 182 -8.80 1.13 7.16
N ASP A 183 -9.79 2.02 7.26
CA ASP A 183 -10.81 1.94 8.30
C ASP A 183 -11.68 0.71 8.10
N ILE A 184 -12.12 0.48 6.86
CA ILE A 184 -13.00 -0.64 6.51
C ILE A 184 -12.25 -1.97 6.59
N SER A 185 -11.01 -2.02 6.14
CA SER A 185 -10.19 -3.24 6.23
C SER A 185 -9.90 -3.61 7.68
N ARG A 186 -9.56 -2.64 8.53
CA ARG A 186 -9.34 -2.88 9.96
C ARG A 186 -10.60 -3.44 10.62
N GLU A 187 -11.77 -2.83 10.36
CA GLU A 187 -13.04 -3.31 10.89
C GLU A 187 -13.33 -4.75 10.44
N PHE A 188 -13.19 -5.03 9.15
CA PHE A 188 -13.45 -6.37 8.60
C PHE A 188 -12.49 -7.41 9.19
N PHE A 189 -11.17 -7.19 9.08
CA PHE A 189 -10.16 -8.16 9.49
C PHE A 189 -10.07 -8.36 11.01
N SER A 190 -10.55 -7.40 11.81
CA SER A 190 -10.66 -7.59 13.26
C SER A 190 -11.87 -8.43 13.68
N ASN A 191 -12.83 -8.66 12.80
CA ASN A 191 -14.09 -9.37 13.09
C ASN A 191 -14.21 -10.72 12.41
N ILE A 192 -13.33 -11.08 11.47
CA ILE A 192 -13.36 -12.43 10.88
C ILE A 192 -12.87 -13.49 11.87
N LYS A 193 -13.39 -14.71 11.73
CA LYS A 193 -13.01 -15.84 12.58
C LYS A 193 -11.72 -16.53 12.13
N GLU A 194 -11.35 -16.35 10.87
CA GLU A 194 -10.15 -16.92 10.28
C GLU A 194 -8.89 -16.30 10.91
N PRO A 195 -7.90 -17.09 11.32
CA PRO A 195 -6.66 -16.55 11.82
C PRO A 195 -5.89 -15.81 10.72
N ILE A 196 -5.39 -14.62 11.06
CA ILE A 196 -4.65 -13.75 10.14
C ILE A 196 -3.17 -13.75 10.52
N GLY A 197 -2.30 -13.96 9.53
CA GLY A 197 -0.87 -13.81 9.70
C GLY A 197 -0.48 -12.32 9.78
N ASN A 198 0.35 -11.97 10.76
CA ASN A 198 0.86 -10.60 10.91
C ASN A 198 2.23 -10.45 10.24
N LEU A 199 2.27 -9.93 9.00
CA LEU A 199 3.52 -9.71 8.26
C LEU A 199 4.44 -8.69 8.94
N SER A 200 3.89 -7.80 9.78
CA SER A 200 4.65 -6.79 10.52
C SER A 200 5.11 -7.25 11.90
N GLU A 201 5.01 -8.53 12.19
CA GLU A 201 5.66 -9.15 13.33
C GLU A 201 7.12 -9.49 13.00
N VAL A 202 8.01 -9.31 13.96
CA VAL A 202 9.40 -9.72 13.81
C VAL A 202 9.49 -11.24 13.95
N VAL A 203 9.79 -11.93 12.86
CA VAL A 203 9.96 -13.38 12.79
C VAL A 203 11.35 -13.70 12.27
N ASN A 204 12.12 -14.51 13.01
CA ASN A 204 13.50 -14.86 12.65
C ASN A 204 14.36 -13.62 12.33
N ASP A 205 14.33 -12.62 13.20
CA ASP A 205 15.02 -11.33 13.07
C ASP A 205 14.74 -10.60 11.74
N SER A 206 13.54 -10.79 11.20
CA SER A 206 13.11 -10.16 9.96
C SER A 206 11.64 -9.74 9.98
N ILE A 207 11.26 -8.76 9.12
CA ILE A 207 9.94 -8.14 9.11
C ILE A 207 9.56 -7.66 7.70
N PHE A 208 8.25 -7.61 7.40
CA PHE A 208 7.71 -6.78 6.32
C PHE A 208 7.31 -5.42 6.90
N ASP A 209 7.85 -4.34 6.35
CA ASP A 209 7.56 -3.00 6.84
C ASP A 209 6.11 -2.58 6.53
N SER A 210 5.40 -2.13 7.53
CA SER A 210 4.06 -1.55 7.34
C SER A 210 4.14 -0.09 6.91
N ALA A 211 5.12 0.65 7.40
CA ALA A 211 5.40 2.04 7.03
C ALA A 211 6.73 2.52 7.61
N ILE A 212 7.59 3.03 6.76
CA ILE A 212 8.92 3.50 7.17
C ILE A 212 8.87 4.73 8.10
N VAL A 213 7.79 5.53 7.99
CA VAL A 213 7.59 6.77 8.78
C VAL A 213 6.89 6.55 10.12
N TYR A 214 6.33 5.37 10.35
CA TYR A 214 5.73 5.04 11.63
C TYR A 214 6.68 4.13 12.40
N GLY A 215 7.20 4.64 13.51
CA GLY A 215 8.04 3.86 14.41
C GLY A 215 7.19 2.97 15.29
N ALA A 216 7.57 1.71 15.44
CA ALA A 216 7.48 1.08 16.73
C ALA A 216 8.64 1.69 17.54
N PRO A 217 8.45 2.02 18.83
CA PRO A 217 9.47 2.67 19.67
C PRO A 217 10.77 1.87 19.77
N GLU A 218 10.72 0.59 19.42
CA GLU A 218 11.84 -0.33 19.41
C GLU A 218 12.83 -0.09 18.25
N PHE A 219 12.39 0.49 17.13
CA PHE A 219 13.28 0.76 16.00
C PHE A 219 14.05 2.06 16.16
N GLU A 220 15.33 2.04 15.78
CA GLU A 220 16.15 3.26 15.71
C GLU A 220 15.57 4.20 14.65
N MET A 221 15.27 5.44 15.05
CA MET A 221 14.66 6.46 14.18
C MET A 221 15.69 7.48 13.72
N LEU A 222 15.66 7.82 12.45
CA LEU A 222 16.34 8.97 11.88
C LEU A 222 15.39 10.17 11.94
N LYS A 223 15.71 11.14 12.80
CA LYS A 223 14.91 12.35 13.02
C LYS A 223 15.65 13.59 12.56
N LYS A 224 15.01 14.40 11.72
CA LYS A 224 15.53 15.68 11.25
C LYS A 224 14.39 16.71 11.15
N GLY A 225 14.34 17.64 12.12
CA GLY A 225 13.23 18.57 12.26
C GLY A 225 11.91 17.85 12.48
N LYS A 226 10.90 18.13 11.64
CA LYS A 226 9.59 17.46 11.70
C LYS A 226 9.52 16.12 10.96
N TYR A 227 10.61 15.69 10.33
CA TYR A 227 10.66 14.47 9.53
C TYR A 227 11.32 13.37 10.36
N GLU A 228 10.63 12.25 10.44
CA GLU A 228 11.06 11.09 11.18
C GLU A 228 10.76 9.82 10.38
N MET A 229 11.70 8.88 10.36
CA MET A 229 11.56 7.58 9.72
C MET A 229 12.53 6.58 10.33
N LYS A 230 12.28 5.27 10.15
CA LYS A 230 13.22 4.23 10.54
C LYS A 230 14.59 4.46 9.89
N LYS A 231 15.66 4.33 10.66
CA LYS A 231 17.03 4.52 10.19
C LYS A 231 17.51 3.26 9.48
N ILE A 232 17.16 3.16 8.20
CA ILE A 232 17.54 2.03 7.37
C ILE A 232 19.00 2.18 6.90
N PHE A 233 19.75 1.10 7.03
CA PHE A 233 21.09 0.93 6.45
C PHE A 233 21.17 -0.39 5.67
N PHE A 234 22.12 -0.48 4.75
CA PHE A 234 22.27 -1.64 3.86
C PHE A 234 23.54 -2.42 4.14
N GLU A 235 23.42 -3.74 4.28
CA GLU A 235 24.53 -4.68 4.29
C GLU A 235 24.27 -5.76 3.24
N ASN A 236 25.23 -6.02 2.36
CA ASN A 236 25.10 -7.00 1.27
C ASN A 236 23.81 -6.85 0.43
N LYS A 237 23.38 -5.59 0.21
CA LYS A 237 22.14 -5.24 -0.52
C LYS A 237 20.83 -5.59 0.23
N GLU A 238 20.90 -5.93 1.48
CA GLU A 238 19.76 -6.18 2.36
C GLU A 238 19.56 -4.98 3.30
N PRO A 239 18.33 -4.50 3.49
CA PRO A 239 18.03 -3.40 4.40
C PRO A 239 17.86 -3.89 5.84
N PHE A 240 18.45 -3.15 6.77
CA PHE A 240 18.39 -3.39 8.20
C PHE A 240 18.03 -2.11 8.97
N CYS A 241 17.52 -2.30 10.18
CA CYS A 241 17.41 -1.26 11.19
C CYS A 241 17.81 -1.83 12.55
N ASN A 242 18.43 -1.02 13.40
CA ASN A 242 18.67 -1.39 14.78
C ASN A 242 17.32 -1.42 15.53
N TYR A 243 17.17 -2.40 16.39
CA TYR A 243 15.97 -2.70 17.13
C TYR A 243 16.31 -3.03 18.58
N THR A 244 15.69 -2.36 19.53
CA THR A 244 15.92 -2.57 20.96
C THR A 244 14.61 -3.03 21.60
N LEU A 245 14.61 -4.23 22.14
CA LEU A 245 13.47 -4.78 22.88
C LEU A 245 13.96 -5.33 24.21
N ASN A 246 13.33 -4.92 25.34
CA ASN A 246 13.67 -5.35 26.69
C ASN A 246 15.17 -5.16 27.05
N GLY A 247 15.82 -4.12 26.51
CA GLY A 247 17.24 -3.84 26.71
C GLY A 247 18.20 -4.63 25.81
N GLU A 248 17.70 -5.54 25.00
CA GLU A 248 18.49 -6.25 24.00
C GLU A 248 18.52 -5.49 22.68
N ASN A 249 19.72 -5.26 22.15
CA ASN A 249 19.92 -4.66 20.83
C ASN A 249 20.06 -5.74 19.77
N LYS A 250 19.22 -5.66 18.75
CA LYS A 250 19.24 -6.57 17.59
C LYS A 250 19.29 -5.76 16.30
N LYS A 251 19.67 -6.43 15.23
CA LYS A 251 19.60 -5.90 13.89
C LYS A 251 18.52 -6.67 13.14
N ILE A 252 17.42 -5.98 12.79
CA ILE A 252 16.28 -6.56 12.10
C ILE A 252 16.40 -6.30 10.61
N LYS A 253 16.30 -7.38 9.82
CA LYS A 253 16.25 -7.35 8.37
C LYS A 253 14.84 -6.97 7.89
N PHE A 254 14.75 -6.15 6.85
CA PHE A 254 13.48 -5.81 6.23
C PHE A 254 13.29 -6.58 4.91
N HIS A 255 12.25 -7.39 4.83
CA HIS A 255 11.83 -8.03 3.58
C HIS A 255 11.26 -7.03 2.59
N SER A 256 10.61 -5.99 3.12
CA SER A 256 10.07 -4.86 2.34
C SER A 256 10.26 -3.54 3.06
N LEU A 257 10.26 -2.44 2.31
CA LEU A 257 10.19 -1.07 2.83
C LEU A 257 9.01 -0.35 2.20
N HIS A 258 8.09 0.16 3.02
CA HIS A 258 6.94 0.93 2.56
C HIS A 258 7.22 2.43 2.65
N LEU A 259 7.45 3.05 1.51
CA LEU A 259 7.87 4.45 1.39
C LEU A 259 6.69 5.36 1.06
N LEU A 260 5.83 5.59 2.04
CA LEU A 260 4.63 6.42 1.85
C LEU A 260 4.92 7.92 2.01
N THR A 261 4.02 8.75 1.55
CA THR A 261 4.07 10.23 1.65
C THR A 261 5.36 10.83 1.07
N TRP A 262 6.09 11.61 1.87
CA TRP A 262 7.34 12.29 1.48
C TRP A 262 8.51 11.31 1.26
N THR A 263 8.48 10.12 1.85
CA THR A 263 9.58 9.15 1.68
C THR A 263 9.62 8.50 0.29
N LYS A 264 8.54 8.62 -0.52
CA LYS A 264 8.55 8.21 -1.94
C LYS A 264 9.71 8.80 -2.74
N LEU A 265 10.22 9.96 -2.32
CA LEU A 265 11.42 10.60 -2.89
C LEU A 265 12.65 9.70 -2.86
N PHE A 266 12.71 8.80 -1.90
CA PHE A 266 13.88 7.96 -1.65
C PHE A 266 13.77 6.57 -2.29
N ILE A 267 12.64 6.24 -2.95
CA ILE A 267 12.44 4.93 -3.59
C ILE A 267 13.61 4.59 -4.53
N LYS A 268 14.03 5.54 -5.39
CA LYS A 268 15.18 5.30 -6.26
C LYS A 268 16.45 5.00 -5.47
N ARG A 269 16.72 5.78 -4.42
CA ARG A 269 17.93 5.65 -3.60
C ARG A 269 17.99 4.29 -2.90
N PHE A 270 16.90 3.89 -2.25
CA PHE A 270 16.80 2.59 -1.60
C PHE A 270 16.83 1.43 -2.61
N SER A 271 16.20 1.58 -3.78
CA SER A 271 16.31 0.57 -4.84
C SER A 271 17.71 0.43 -5.41
N ASP A 272 18.59 1.40 -5.20
CA ASP A 272 20.03 1.36 -5.53
C ASP A 272 20.89 0.94 -4.30
N TYR A 273 20.26 0.45 -3.21
CA TYR A 273 20.90 -0.03 -1.96
C TYR A 273 21.79 1.01 -1.28
N LYS A 274 21.35 2.27 -1.25
CA LYS A 274 22.10 3.39 -0.68
C LYS A 274 21.46 3.86 0.61
N ASP A 275 22.24 3.91 1.67
CA ASP A 275 21.86 4.49 2.95
C ASP A 275 21.38 5.91 2.79
N LEU A 276 20.43 6.31 3.63
CA LEU A 276 19.81 7.60 3.57
C LEU A 276 20.41 8.55 4.62
N ASN A 277 21.01 9.62 4.12
CA ASN A 277 21.20 10.84 4.89
C ASN A 277 20.49 11.96 4.11
N PHE A 278 19.43 12.55 4.69
CA PHE A 278 18.63 13.56 4.01
C PHE A 278 18.69 14.92 4.71
N ASN A 279 18.50 15.98 3.92
CA ASN A 279 18.34 17.34 4.43
C ASN A 279 16.84 17.74 4.36
N PRO A 280 16.21 18.14 5.50
CA PRO A 280 14.82 18.57 5.54
C PRO A 280 14.47 19.69 4.55
N TYR A 281 15.43 20.58 4.25
CA TYR A 281 15.25 21.67 3.31
C TYR A 281 14.85 21.18 1.91
N PHE A 282 15.52 20.15 1.39
CA PHE A 282 15.16 19.56 0.08
C PHE A 282 13.77 18.91 0.08
N ILE A 283 13.37 18.32 1.20
CA ILE A 283 12.01 17.75 1.30
C ILE A 283 10.96 18.87 1.26
N ASN A 284 11.20 19.98 1.96
CA ASN A 284 10.30 21.12 1.93
C ASN A 284 10.15 21.70 0.52
N ILE A 285 11.26 21.98 -0.17
CA ILE A 285 11.26 22.46 -1.57
C ILE A 285 10.48 21.52 -2.47
N TYR A 286 10.74 20.22 -2.38
CA TYR A 286 10.03 19.25 -3.22
C TYR A 286 8.52 19.27 -2.97
N ARG A 287 8.08 19.36 -1.70
CA ARG A 287 6.65 19.45 -1.34
C ARG A 287 6.01 20.72 -1.90
N GLU A 288 6.71 21.84 -1.86
CA GLU A 288 6.25 23.11 -2.46
C GLU A 288 6.10 22.99 -3.97
N ILE A 289 7.09 22.43 -4.65
CA ILE A 289 7.05 22.20 -6.11
C ILE A 289 5.90 21.27 -6.49
N THR A 290 5.70 20.18 -5.75
CA THR A 290 4.61 19.23 -6.03
C THR A 290 3.24 19.82 -5.75
N SER A 291 3.09 20.62 -4.69
CA SER A 291 1.87 21.36 -4.39
C SER A 291 1.56 22.39 -5.48
N PHE A 292 2.55 23.15 -5.94
CA PHE A 292 2.41 24.11 -7.03
C PHE A 292 1.98 23.44 -8.33
N LYS A 293 2.65 22.34 -8.73
CA LYS A 293 2.26 21.56 -9.92
C LYS A 293 0.82 21.04 -9.84
N SER A 294 0.37 20.60 -8.66
CA SER A 294 -1.00 20.16 -8.44
C SER A 294 -2.00 21.31 -8.61
N LYS A 295 -1.69 22.51 -8.07
CA LYS A 295 -2.53 23.71 -8.23
C LYS A 295 -2.62 24.12 -9.70
N VAL A 296 -1.50 24.14 -10.43
CA VAL A 296 -1.48 24.48 -11.86
C VAL A 296 -2.31 23.48 -12.67
N LYS A 297 -2.20 22.16 -12.41
CA LYS A 297 -3.03 21.16 -13.07
C LYS A 297 -4.54 21.38 -12.83
N LYS A 298 -4.94 21.76 -11.61
CA LYS A 298 -6.34 22.08 -11.29
C LYS A 298 -6.83 23.32 -12.06
N ILE A 299 -6.02 24.36 -12.12
CA ILE A 299 -6.35 25.59 -12.86
C ILE A 299 -6.53 25.27 -14.36
N LEU A 300 -5.60 24.51 -14.95
CA LEU A 300 -5.68 24.13 -16.36
C LEU A 300 -6.85 23.20 -16.68
N ALA A 301 -7.24 22.32 -15.74
CA ALA A 301 -8.42 21.47 -15.89
C ALA A 301 -9.72 22.30 -15.87
N ASN A 302 -9.80 23.29 -14.97
CA ASN A 302 -10.96 24.18 -14.87
C ASN A 302 -11.06 25.20 -16.05
N ALA A 303 -9.92 25.51 -16.70
CA ALA A 303 -9.90 26.41 -17.87
C ALA A 303 -10.23 25.69 -19.20
N ARG A 304 -10.37 24.36 -19.18
CA ARG A 304 -10.78 23.53 -20.34
C ARG A 304 -12.26 23.12 -20.30
N LEU A 305 -13.00 23.56 -19.29
CA LEU A 305 -14.46 23.52 -19.16
C LEU A 305 -15.07 24.87 -19.56
#